data_9fcb20d2fdda754ae6d660ee064ebadd
#
_entry.id   9fcb20d2fdda754ae6d660ee064ebadd
#
_cell.length_a   1.000
_cell.length_b   1.000
_cell.length_c   1.000
_cell.angle_alpha   90.00
_cell.angle_beta   90.00
_cell.angle_gamma   90.00
#
_symmetry.space_group_name_H-M   'P 1'
#
loop_
_entity.id
_entity.type
_entity.pdbx_description
1 polymer ?
#
loop_
_entity_poly.entity_id
_entity_poly.type
_entity_poly.pdbx_seq_one_letter_code
_entity_poly.pdbx_strand_id
1 'polypeptide(L)'
;MEKLGLITLPREHSRRAQAYNSLRNWLVHPVQHRQSPVRASLKTLVPLPIGRVQKDEHKTLFHTLLALYHYPGSPRTAGENMKYIVFYRNANPLACILFGSPAWKVAPRDSFIGWDTLARKHYLHLIANNLRFLILPWVRIPHLASHIPGLIACRIRNDFVHKYGHPVYLLKTFVERERFQVACYKAANWQLVGQTKESTRNDRYNTIRVPIKDIYLYPLISDFQEALHGIPWMVAIIHRELIFNAQEYPGAATPQPKL
;
A
#
# COMPACT_ATOMS: atom_id res chain seq x y z
N MET A 1 -24.36 33.42 15.11
CA MET A 1 -23.99 34.49 14.16
C MET A 1 -24.52 34.23 12.76
N GLU A 2 -24.50 32.99 12.26
CA GLU A 2 -25.11 32.62 10.96
C GLU A 2 -26.62 32.87 10.94
N LYS A 3 -27.36 32.60 12.04
CA LYS A 3 -28.76 32.88 12.21
C LYS A 3 -29.13 34.38 12.20
N LEU A 4 -28.14 35.26 12.34
CA LEU A 4 -28.29 36.71 12.32
C LEU A 4 -27.87 37.33 10.98
N GLY A 5 -27.50 36.51 9.97
CA GLY A 5 -27.07 36.98 8.65
C GLY A 5 -25.72 37.70 8.61
N LEU A 6 -24.96 37.66 9.72
CA LEU A 6 -23.68 38.37 9.84
C LEU A 6 -22.50 37.61 9.23
N ILE A 7 -22.64 36.30 9.02
CA ILE A 7 -21.64 35.45 8.37
C ILE A 7 -22.35 34.37 7.55
N THR A 8 -21.90 34.17 6.33
CA THR A 8 -22.26 33.00 5.51
C THR A 8 -21.15 31.99 5.64
N LEU A 9 -21.40 30.90 6.36
CA LEU A 9 -20.45 29.81 6.42
C LEU A 9 -20.37 29.13 5.06
N PRO A 10 -19.17 28.76 4.56
CA PRO A 10 -19.05 27.92 3.39
C PRO A 10 -19.85 26.65 3.63
N ARG A 11 -20.71 26.27 2.68
CA ARG A 11 -21.43 24.98 2.75
C ARG A 11 -20.41 23.88 3.02
N GLU A 12 -20.63 23.16 4.11
CA GLU A 12 -19.84 21.99 4.44
C GLU A 12 -19.93 21.01 3.26
N HIS A 13 -18.88 21.01 2.43
CA HIS A 13 -18.76 19.99 1.39
C HIS A 13 -18.55 18.68 2.14
N SER A 14 -19.66 17.99 2.43
CA SER A 14 -19.61 16.68 3.05
C SER A 14 -18.62 15.82 2.26
N ARG A 15 -17.88 14.92 2.95
CA ARG A 15 -16.97 13.96 2.30
C ARG A 15 -17.65 13.19 1.16
N ARG A 16 -18.98 13.05 1.21
CA ARG A 16 -19.84 12.56 0.11
C ARG A 16 -19.85 13.50 -1.09
N ALA A 17 -19.88 14.82 -0.90
CA ALA A 17 -19.86 15.78 -2.00
C ALA A 17 -18.47 15.87 -2.66
N GLN A 18 -17.38 15.72 -1.91
CA GLN A 18 -16.02 15.60 -2.49
C GLN A 18 -15.83 14.28 -3.26
N ALA A 19 -16.36 13.18 -2.74
CA ALA A 19 -16.41 11.91 -3.47
C ALA A 19 -17.27 12.04 -4.73
N TYR A 20 -18.43 12.70 -4.65
CA TYR A 20 -19.32 12.95 -5.79
C TYR A 20 -18.68 13.87 -6.84
N ASN A 21 -17.95 14.91 -6.43
CA ASN A 21 -17.23 15.80 -7.34
C ASN A 21 -16.00 15.13 -7.98
N SER A 22 -15.32 14.24 -7.27
CA SER A 22 -14.29 13.37 -7.88
C SER A 22 -14.91 12.35 -8.84
N LEU A 23 -16.08 11.82 -8.54
CA LEU A 23 -16.93 11.01 -9.41
C LEU A 23 -17.31 11.77 -10.68
N ARG A 24 -17.72 13.01 -10.58
CA ARG A 24 -18.19 13.82 -11.73
C ARG A 24 -17.13 14.00 -12.82
N ASN A 25 -15.85 14.02 -12.46
CA ASN A 25 -14.75 14.08 -13.43
C ASN A 25 -14.41 12.75 -14.10
N TRP A 26 -14.88 11.60 -13.57
CA TRP A 26 -14.63 10.26 -14.09
C TRP A 26 -15.90 9.55 -14.58
N LEU A 27 -17.09 10.01 -14.14
CA LEU A 27 -18.39 9.42 -14.45
C LEU A 27 -19.03 9.97 -15.73
N VAL A 28 -18.25 10.54 -16.64
CA VAL A 28 -18.84 10.85 -17.94
C VAL A 28 -19.36 9.58 -18.61
N HIS A 29 -18.74 8.41 -18.36
CA HIS A 29 -19.25 7.10 -18.82
C HIS A 29 -18.78 5.98 -17.87
N PRO A 30 -19.57 5.58 -16.85
CA PRO A 30 -19.25 4.44 -16.01
C PRO A 30 -19.23 3.16 -16.85
N VAL A 31 -18.13 2.42 -16.77
CA VAL A 31 -18.02 1.12 -17.46
C VAL A 31 -19.01 0.15 -16.84
N GLN A 32 -19.85 -0.46 -17.67
CA GLN A 32 -20.71 -1.55 -17.24
C GLN A 32 -19.85 -2.73 -16.79
N HIS A 33 -20.16 -3.27 -15.64
CA HIS A 33 -19.44 -4.41 -15.05
C HIS A 33 -20.43 -5.34 -14.34
N ARG A 34 -20.04 -6.60 -14.24
CA ARG A 34 -20.87 -7.60 -13.56
C ARG A 34 -20.89 -7.34 -12.06
N GLN A 35 -22.09 -7.41 -11.48
CA GLN A 35 -22.36 -7.28 -10.05
C GLN A 35 -23.01 -8.55 -9.47
N SER A 36 -22.97 -9.65 -10.22
CA SER A 36 -23.56 -10.92 -9.78
C SER A 36 -22.87 -11.39 -8.51
N PRO A 37 -23.63 -11.83 -7.49
CA PRO A 37 -23.07 -12.34 -6.25
C PRO A 37 -22.10 -13.48 -6.49
N VAL A 38 -20.89 -13.36 -5.93
CA VAL A 38 -19.86 -14.40 -5.98
C VAL A 38 -19.70 -14.98 -4.59
N ARG A 39 -20.18 -16.22 -4.43
CA ARG A 39 -20.03 -17.03 -3.22
C ARG A 39 -19.25 -18.29 -3.61
N ALA A 40 -18.05 -18.44 -3.08
CA ALA A 40 -17.21 -19.57 -3.39
C ALA A 40 -16.21 -19.82 -2.26
N SER A 41 -15.63 -21.01 -2.24
CA SER A 41 -14.46 -21.29 -1.41
C SER A 41 -13.20 -20.75 -2.10
N LEU A 42 -12.26 -20.21 -1.33
CA LEU A 42 -10.97 -19.77 -1.88
C LEU A 42 -10.26 -20.90 -2.63
N LYS A 43 -10.37 -22.15 -2.15
CA LYS A 43 -9.78 -23.33 -2.79
C LYS A 43 -10.23 -23.53 -4.25
N THR A 44 -11.48 -23.17 -4.56
CA THR A 44 -12.02 -23.31 -5.91
C THR A 44 -11.66 -22.17 -6.86
N LEU A 45 -11.03 -21.12 -6.32
CA LEU A 45 -10.66 -19.90 -7.03
C LEU A 45 -9.18 -19.83 -7.39
N VAL A 46 -8.34 -20.57 -6.69
CA VAL A 46 -6.89 -20.59 -6.90
C VAL A 46 -6.56 -21.39 -8.17
N PRO A 47 -5.65 -20.89 -9.06
CA PRO A 47 -4.97 -19.61 -8.97
C PRO A 47 -5.86 -18.42 -9.33
N LEU A 48 -5.80 -17.34 -8.52
CA LEU A 48 -6.53 -16.10 -8.79
C LEU A 48 -5.82 -15.25 -9.85
N PRO A 49 -6.49 -14.93 -10.97
CA PRO A 49 -5.93 -14.02 -11.94
C PRO A 49 -5.85 -12.59 -11.36
N ILE A 50 -4.63 -12.09 -11.20
CA ILE A 50 -4.36 -10.70 -10.81
C ILE A 50 -3.79 -9.97 -12.02
N GLY A 51 -4.61 -9.07 -12.59
CA GLY A 51 -4.23 -8.25 -13.72
C GLY A 51 -3.61 -6.92 -13.27
N ARG A 52 -2.42 -6.61 -13.79
CA ARG A 52 -1.87 -5.25 -13.73
C ARG A 52 -2.65 -4.35 -14.69
N VAL A 53 -3.12 -3.21 -14.19
CA VAL A 53 -3.92 -2.25 -14.97
C VAL A 53 -3.01 -1.48 -15.92
N GLN A 54 -3.01 -1.87 -17.18
CA GLN A 54 -2.19 -1.27 -18.25
C GLN A 54 -3.05 -0.67 -19.36
N LYS A 55 -4.03 -1.45 -19.85
CA LYS A 55 -4.95 -1.04 -20.92
C LYS A 55 -5.91 0.04 -20.43
N ASP A 56 -6.32 0.95 -21.30
CA ASP A 56 -7.20 2.07 -20.94
C ASP A 56 -8.59 1.60 -20.48
N GLU A 57 -9.11 0.52 -21.05
CA GLU A 57 -10.34 -0.12 -20.59
C GLU A 57 -10.24 -0.55 -19.11
N HIS A 58 -9.14 -1.20 -18.74
CA HIS A 58 -8.89 -1.61 -17.37
C HIS A 58 -8.65 -0.40 -16.44
N LYS A 59 -8.04 0.69 -16.92
CA LYS A 59 -7.89 1.93 -16.16
C LYS A 59 -9.26 2.53 -15.87
N THR A 60 -10.12 2.63 -16.87
CA THR A 60 -11.47 3.16 -16.71
C THR A 60 -12.29 2.30 -15.77
N LEU A 61 -12.26 0.96 -15.94
CA LEU A 61 -12.92 0.02 -15.03
C LEU A 61 -12.40 0.19 -13.57
N PHE A 62 -11.08 0.22 -13.36
CA PHE A 62 -10.48 0.38 -12.05
C PHE A 62 -10.95 1.65 -11.35
N HIS A 63 -10.94 2.77 -12.06
CA HIS A 63 -11.39 4.06 -11.51
C HIS A 63 -12.90 4.06 -11.24
N THR A 64 -13.71 3.49 -12.12
CA THR A 64 -15.15 3.32 -11.92
C THR A 64 -15.45 2.51 -10.66
N LEU A 65 -14.79 1.36 -10.48
CA LEU A 65 -15.00 0.51 -9.31
C LEU A 65 -14.62 1.20 -8.00
N LEU A 66 -13.48 1.88 -7.95
CA LEU A 66 -13.08 2.64 -6.77
C LEU A 66 -14.01 3.83 -6.50
N ALA A 67 -14.43 4.54 -7.54
CA ALA A 67 -15.31 5.69 -7.40
C ALA A 67 -16.68 5.30 -6.85
N LEU A 68 -17.25 4.19 -7.33
CA LEU A 68 -18.58 3.74 -6.93
C LEU A 68 -18.60 3.02 -5.57
N TYR A 69 -17.58 2.19 -5.27
CA TYR A 69 -17.66 1.24 -4.17
C TYR A 69 -16.65 1.45 -3.05
N HIS A 70 -15.62 2.30 -3.24
CA HIS A 70 -14.67 2.59 -2.18
C HIS A 70 -15.00 3.91 -1.49
N TYR A 71 -15.11 3.89 -0.14
CA TYR A 71 -15.58 5.06 0.62
C TYR A 71 -14.76 6.37 0.43
N PRO A 72 -13.42 6.34 0.22
CA PRO A 72 -12.65 7.53 -0.10
C PRO A 72 -12.61 7.84 -1.61
N GLY A 73 -13.28 7.04 -2.44
CA GLY A 73 -13.30 7.20 -3.89
C GLY A 73 -11.97 6.87 -4.58
N SER A 74 -11.90 7.23 -5.86
CA SER A 74 -10.70 7.07 -6.68
C SER A 74 -9.78 8.28 -6.53
N PRO A 75 -8.56 8.13 -5.96
CA PRO A 75 -7.65 9.26 -5.79
C PRO A 75 -6.98 9.63 -7.10
N ARG A 76 -6.62 10.90 -7.26
CA ARG A 76 -5.55 11.28 -8.17
C ARG A 76 -4.24 10.77 -7.59
N THR A 77 -3.56 9.89 -8.29
CA THR A 77 -2.24 9.38 -7.89
C THR A 77 -1.16 10.28 -8.44
N ALA A 78 -0.38 10.91 -7.56
CA ALA A 78 0.86 11.57 -7.93
C ALA A 78 2.03 10.58 -7.78
N GLY A 79 3.01 10.68 -8.65
CA GLY A 79 4.20 9.83 -8.64
C GLY A 79 3.93 8.40 -9.07
N GLU A 80 4.86 7.53 -8.73
CA GLU A 80 4.81 6.11 -9.08
C GLU A 80 3.64 5.39 -8.42
N ASN A 81 2.96 4.58 -9.19
CA ASN A 81 1.80 3.83 -8.71
C ASN A 81 1.60 2.52 -9.45
N MET A 82 1.06 1.53 -8.75
CA MET A 82 0.74 0.22 -9.29
C MET A 82 -0.72 -0.12 -8.97
N LYS A 83 -1.48 -0.44 -10.02
CA LYS A 83 -2.91 -0.75 -9.93
C LYS A 83 -3.14 -2.18 -10.32
N TYR A 84 -3.95 -2.90 -9.54
CA TYR A 84 -4.34 -4.27 -9.81
C TYR A 84 -5.84 -4.43 -9.74
N ILE A 85 -6.37 -5.26 -10.64
CA ILE A 85 -7.72 -5.81 -10.54
C ILE A 85 -7.57 -7.31 -10.37
N VAL A 86 -8.25 -7.86 -9.40
CA VAL A 86 -8.40 -9.31 -9.22
C VAL A 86 -9.67 -9.74 -9.91
N PHE A 87 -9.56 -10.72 -10.79
CA PHE A 87 -10.68 -11.23 -11.56
C PHE A 87 -11.06 -12.65 -11.12
N TYR A 88 -12.28 -13.00 -11.43
CA TYR A 88 -12.82 -14.35 -11.43
C TYR A 88 -13.18 -14.77 -12.87
N ARG A 89 -13.71 -15.97 -13.04
CA ARG A 89 -14.15 -16.51 -14.33
C ARG A 89 -14.91 -15.45 -15.14
N ASN A 90 -14.74 -15.45 -16.46
CA ASN A 90 -15.39 -14.52 -17.39
C ASN A 90 -15.12 -13.04 -17.09
N ALA A 91 -13.90 -12.72 -16.65
CA ALA A 91 -13.47 -11.35 -16.34
C ALA A 91 -14.33 -10.61 -15.29
N ASN A 92 -14.98 -11.35 -14.37
CA ASN A 92 -15.76 -10.74 -13.30
C ASN A 92 -14.81 -10.14 -12.24
N PRO A 93 -14.85 -8.83 -11.95
CA PRO A 93 -13.95 -8.23 -10.99
C PRO A 93 -14.35 -8.62 -9.56
N LEU A 94 -13.35 -8.98 -8.74
CA LEU A 94 -13.50 -9.33 -7.33
C LEU A 94 -12.95 -8.26 -6.40
N ALA A 95 -11.83 -7.65 -6.78
CA ALA A 95 -11.14 -6.68 -5.94
C ALA A 95 -10.31 -5.69 -6.77
N CYS A 96 -10.06 -4.52 -6.17
CA CYS A 96 -9.16 -3.50 -6.67
C CYS A 96 -8.12 -3.14 -5.63
N ILE A 97 -6.85 -3.04 -6.02
CA ILE A 97 -5.77 -2.63 -5.14
C ILE A 97 -4.92 -1.55 -5.81
N LEU A 98 -4.58 -0.51 -5.05
CA LEU A 98 -3.74 0.59 -5.48
C LEU A 98 -2.55 0.73 -4.54
N PHE A 99 -1.37 0.63 -5.08
CA PHE A 99 -0.14 1.07 -4.44
C PHE A 99 0.33 2.38 -5.07
N GLY A 100 0.96 3.21 -4.28
CA GLY A 100 1.53 4.48 -4.72
C GLY A 100 2.70 4.90 -3.86
N SER A 101 3.26 6.07 -4.17
CA SER A 101 4.39 6.62 -3.44
C SER A 101 4.06 6.80 -1.96
N PRO A 102 4.98 6.49 -1.05
CA PRO A 102 4.78 6.64 0.39
C PRO A 102 4.84 8.11 0.82
N ALA A 103 4.23 8.42 1.97
CA ALA A 103 4.39 9.73 2.58
C ALA A 103 5.85 9.98 2.97
N TRP A 104 6.32 11.23 2.82
CA TRP A 104 7.72 11.63 3.06
C TRP A 104 8.21 11.23 4.46
N LYS A 105 7.51 11.59 5.52
CA LYS A 105 7.90 11.31 6.90
C LYS A 105 6.82 10.52 7.62
N VAL A 106 7.19 9.36 8.15
CA VAL A 106 6.33 8.50 8.97
C VAL A 106 7.20 7.93 10.09
N ALA A 107 7.20 8.57 11.26
CA ALA A 107 8.13 8.24 12.33
C ALA A 107 8.19 6.74 12.70
N PRO A 108 7.06 6.02 12.89
CA PRO A 108 7.14 4.58 13.19
C PRO A 108 7.77 3.75 12.08
N ARG A 109 7.52 4.08 10.80
CA ARG A 109 8.18 3.42 9.66
C ARG A 109 9.67 3.71 9.66
N ASP A 110 10.04 4.98 9.80
CA ASP A 110 11.43 5.42 9.71
C ASP A 110 12.26 4.80 10.84
N SER A 111 11.68 4.72 12.06
CA SER A 111 12.30 4.04 13.20
C SER A 111 12.43 2.52 12.99
N PHE A 112 11.41 1.87 12.43
CA PHE A 112 11.44 0.43 12.15
C PHE A 112 12.53 0.04 11.13
N ILE A 113 12.75 0.91 10.12
CA ILE A 113 13.81 0.70 9.12
C ILE A 113 15.18 1.10 9.67
N GLY A 114 15.23 2.02 10.64
CA GLY A 114 16.47 2.64 11.13
C GLY A 114 16.91 3.86 10.30
N TRP A 115 15.98 4.54 9.61
CA TRP A 115 16.30 5.63 8.72
C TRP A 115 16.55 6.96 9.44
N ASP A 116 17.62 7.61 9.03
CA ASP A 116 17.82 9.04 9.18
C ASP A 116 17.16 9.84 8.03
N THR A 117 17.43 11.14 7.97
CA THR A 117 16.87 12.02 6.93
C THR A 117 17.51 11.79 5.56
N LEU A 118 18.80 11.43 5.50
CA LEU A 118 19.52 11.22 4.24
C LEU A 118 19.12 9.87 3.63
N ALA A 119 19.14 8.79 4.40
CA ALA A 119 18.70 7.48 3.96
C ALA A 119 17.26 7.53 3.43
N ARG A 120 16.35 8.20 4.17
CA ARG A 120 14.97 8.39 3.71
C ARG A 120 14.91 9.13 2.37
N LYS A 121 15.70 10.18 2.17
CA LYS A 121 15.73 10.94 0.91
C LYS A 121 16.14 10.07 -0.27
N HIS A 122 17.13 9.21 -0.07
CA HIS A 122 17.66 8.35 -1.12
C HIS A 122 16.79 7.13 -1.41
N TYR A 123 16.21 6.48 -0.40
CA TYR A 123 15.60 5.15 -0.55
C TYR A 123 14.09 5.11 -0.43
N LEU A 124 13.41 6.26 -0.25
CA LEU A 124 11.96 6.32 -0.09
C LEU A 124 11.19 5.71 -1.29
N HIS A 125 11.71 5.83 -2.51
CA HIS A 125 11.13 5.27 -3.73
C HIS A 125 11.09 3.73 -3.73
N LEU A 126 11.92 3.09 -2.90
CA LEU A 126 11.95 1.62 -2.75
C LEU A 126 10.85 1.08 -1.81
N ILE A 127 9.93 1.95 -1.38
CA ILE A 127 8.76 1.60 -0.57
C ILE A 127 7.49 1.89 -1.37
N ALA A 128 6.55 0.95 -1.37
CA ALA A 128 5.22 1.17 -1.93
C ALA A 128 4.15 1.24 -0.82
N ASN A 129 3.28 2.26 -0.90
CA ASN A 129 2.18 2.44 0.04
C ASN A 129 0.87 1.91 -0.54
N ASN A 130 0.21 0.96 0.14
CA ASN A 130 -1.15 0.57 -0.22
C ASN A 130 -2.09 1.72 0.12
N LEU A 131 -2.59 2.38 -0.93
CA LEU A 131 -3.47 3.53 -0.84
C LEU A 131 -4.95 3.14 -0.81
N ARG A 132 -5.30 2.05 -1.52
CA ARG A 132 -6.67 1.54 -1.64
C ARG A 132 -6.65 0.04 -1.72
N PHE A 133 -7.53 -0.58 -0.96
CA PHE A 133 -7.84 -1.99 -1.06
C PHE A 133 -9.36 -2.15 -0.94
N LEU A 134 -9.99 -2.66 -1.98
CA LEU A 134 -11.43 -2.83 -2.10
C LEU A 134 -11.73 -4.27 -2.49
N ILE A 135 -12.46 -4.99 -1.65
CA ILE A 135 -13.22 -6.18 -2.05
C ILE A 135 -14.59 -5.67 -2.48
N LEU A 136 -15.06 -6.08 -3.66
CA LEU A 136 -16.30 -5.55 -4.21
C LEU A 136 -17.52 -6.04 -3.42
N PRO A 137 -18.61 -5.24 -3.31
CA PRO A 137 -19.72 -5.50 -2.38
C PRO A 137 -20.45 -6.83 -2.60
N TRP A 138 -20.45 -7.35 -3.81
CA TRP A 138 -21.11 -8.62 -4.17
C TRP A 138 -20.23 -9.86 -3.94
N VAL A 139 -18.99 -9.69 -3.48
CA VAL A 139 -18.05 -10.77 -3.25
C VAL A 139 -18.12 -11.23 -1.80
N ARG A 140 -18.40 -12.53 -1.61
CA ARG A 140 -18.46 -13.20 -0.32
C ARG A 140 -17.61 -14.48 -0.36
N ILE A 141 -16.30 -14.29 -0.24
CA ILE A 141 -15.29 -15.35 -0.30
C ILE A 141 -14.46 -15.27 0.98
N PRO A 142 -14.59 -16.22 1.91
CA PRO A 142 -13.78 -16.25 3.12
C PRO A 142 -12.28 -16.19 2.80
N HIS A 143 -11.51 -15.48 3.61
CA HIS A 143 -10.05 -15.33 3.50
C HIS A 143 -9.52 -14.64 2.22
N LEU A 144 -10.38 -14.20 1.30
CA LEU A 144 -9.95 -13.51 0.08
C LEU A 144 -9.15 -12.25 0.41
N ALA A 145 -9.60 -11.49 1.41
CA ALA A 145 -8.96 -10.22 1.80
C ALA A 145 -7.54 -10.39 2.35
N SER A 146 -7.20 -11.52 2.96
CA SER A 146 -5.83 -11.82 3.39
C SER A 146 -5.00 -12.50 2.30
N HIS A 147 -5.64 -13.27 1.43
CA HIS A 147 -4.95 -13.99 0.35
C HIS A 147 -4.41 -13.03 -0.73
N ILE A 148 -5.17 -12.01 -1.12
CA ILE A 148 -4.78 -11.05 -2.16
C ILE A 148 -3.49 -10.28 -1.81
N PRO A 149 -3.32 -9.68 -0.61
CA PRO A 149 -2.05 -9.03 -0.25
C PRO A 149 -0.84 -9.96 -0.33
N GLY A 150 -0.99 -11.23 0.04
CA GLY A 150 0.06 -12.24 -0.10
C GLY A 150 0.45 -12.49 -1.55
N LEU A 151 -0.53 -12.69 -2.44
CA LEU A 151 -0.27 -12.86 -3.88
C LEU A 151 0.39 -11.63 -4.51
N ILE A 152 0.00 -10.43 -4.09
CA ILE A 152 0.62 -9.19 -4.58
C ILE A 152 2.06 -9.08 -4.07
N ALA A 153 2.33 -9.43 -2.82
CA ALA A 153 3.68 -9.42 -2.25
C ALA A 153 4.66 -10.28 -3.08
N CYS A 154 4.20 -11.42 -3.61
CA CYS A 154 5.03 -12.28 -4.46
C CYS A 154 5.41 -11.67 -5.82
N ARG A 155 4.70 -10.64 -6.30
CA ARG A 155 4.89 -10.11 -7.66
C ARG A 155 5.24 -8.63 -7.76
N ILE A 156 4.82 -7.82 -6.80
CA ILE A 156 4.88 -6.35 -6.89
C ILE A 156 6.30 -5.82 -7.11
N ARG A 157 7.31 -6.47 -6.54
CA ARG A 157 8.71 -6.14 -6.74
C ARG A 157 9.08 -6.18 -8.23
N ASN A 158 8.75 -7.27 -8.91
CA ASN A 158 9.00 -7.43 -10.34
C ASN A 158 8.15 -6.49 -11.19
N ASP A 159 6.89 -6.27 -10.81
CA ASP A 159 6.01 -5.32 -11.50
C ASP A 159 6.56 -3.88 -11.45
N PHE A 160 7.21 -3.47 -10.33
CA PHE A 160 7.88 -2.18 -10.22
C PHE A 160 9.12 -2.11 -11.10
N VAL A 161 9.97 -3.16 -11.10
CA VAL A 161 11.13 -3.24 -12.02
C VAL A 161 10.69 -3.08 -13.47
N HIS A 162 9.64 -3.81 -13.90
CA HIS A 162 9.13 -3.74 -15.27
C HIS A 162 8.53 -2.37 -15.64
N LYS A 163 7.99 -1.63 -14.69
CA LYS A 163 7.31 -0.37 -14.97
C LYS A 163 8.19 0.86 -14.77
N TYR A 164 9.06 0.80 -13.77
CA TYR A 164 9.81 1.97 -13.28
C TYR A 164 11.33 1.79 -13.27
N GLY A 165 11.82 0.58 -13.60
CA GLY A 165 13.25 0.28 -13.65
C GLY A 165 13.91 0.04 -12.28
N HIS A 166 13.14 0.02 -11.20
CA HIS A 166 13.66 -0.26 -9.86
C HIS A 166 12.70 -1.15 -9.06
N PRO A 167 13.20 -1.94 -8.11
CA PRO A 167 12.37 -2.76 -7.23
C PRO A 167 11.73 -1.92 -6.12
N VAL A 168 10.79 -2.53 -5.40
CA VAL A 168 10.38 -2.13 -4.05
C VAL A 168 10.76 -3.25 -3.08
N TYR A 169 11.14 -2.88 -1.85
CA TYR A 169 11.59 -3.81 -0.82
C TYR A 169 10.66 -3.87 0.38
N LEU A 170 9.80 -2.86 0.54
CA LEU A 170 8.89 -2.77 1.67
C LEU A 170 7.52 -2.27 1.22
N LEU A 171 6.47 -2.95 1.65
CA LEU A 171 5.10 -2.47 1.51
C LEU A 171 4.64 -1.81 2.81
N LYS A 172 3.82 -0.78 2.67
CA LYS A 172 3.23 -0.06 3.79
C LYS A 172 1.74 0.15 3.59
N THR A 173 0.97 0.17 4.68
CA THR A 173 -0.43 0.62 4.65
C THR A 173 -0.79 1.39 5.91
N PHE A 174 -1.82 2.23 5.81
CA PHE A 174 -2.50 2.88 6.93
C PHE A 174 -3.90 2.32 7.06
N VAL A 175 -4.26 1.81 8.24
CA VAL A 175 -5.59 1.27 8.49
C VAL A 175 -6.27 2.07 9.59
N GLU A 176 -7.43 2.64 9.29
CA GLU A 176 -8.26 3.37 10.23
C GLU A 176 -8.82 2.39 11.27
N ARG A 177 -8.38 2.51 12.50
CA ARG A 177 -8.58 1.53 13.58
C ARG A 177 -10.04 1.36 13.95
N GLU A 178 -10.77 2.45 14.01
CA GLU A 178 -12.19 2.45 14.41
C GLU A 178 -13.11 1.85 13.34
N ARG A 179 -12.64 1.85 12.09
CA ARG A 179 -13.46 1.47 10.93
C ARG A 179 -13.21 0.05 10.44
N PHE A 180 -11.99 -0.46 10.59
CA PHE A 180 -11.59 -1.73 10.00
C PHE A 180 -11.00 -2.69 11.03
N GLN A 181 -11.56 -3.91 11.05
CA GLN A 181 -10.88 -5.02 11.70
C GLN A 181 -9.67 -5.41 10.84
N VAL A 182 -8.47 -5.25 11.39
CA VAL A 182 -7.19 -5.41 10.70
C VAL A 182 -6.82 -6.87 10.41
N ALA A 183 -7.78 -7.79 10.59
CA ALA A 183 -7.56 -9.22 10.49
C ALA A 183 -6.90 -9.65 9.17
N CYS A 184 -7.23 -9.01 8.04
CA CYS A 184 -6.69 -9.38 6.74
C CYS A 184 -5.18 -9.10 6.61
N TYR A 185 -4.67 -7.99 7.13
CA TYR A 185 -3.25 -7.68 7.07
C TYR A 185 -2.46 -8.53 8.07
N LYS A 186 -2.97 -8.71 9.29
CA LYS A 186 -2.36 -9.63 10.28
C LYS A 186 -2.28 -11.06 9.74
N ALA A 187 -3.37 -11.57 9.15
CA ALA A 187 -3.41 -12.90 8.55
C ALA A 187 -2.52 -13.02 7.29
N ALA A 188 -2.13 -11.91 6.68
CA ALA A 188 -1.17 -11.85 5.59
C ALA A 188 0.26 -11.50 6.07
N ASN A 189 0.57 -11.68 7.37
CA ASN A 189 1.86 -11.48 8.02
C ASN A 189 2.40 -10.03 7.96
N TRP A 190 1.52 -9.04 7.84
CA TRP A 190 1.92 -7.64 7.96
C TRP A 190 2.17 -7.29 9.42
N GLN A 191 3.24 -6.56 9.69
CA GLN A 191 3.70 -6.20 11.04
C GLN A 191 3.16 -4.81 11.42
N LEU A 192 2.54 -4.71 12.60
CA LEU A 192 2.15 -3.43 13.20
C LEU A 192 3.39 -2.75 13.77
N VAL A 193 3.75 -1.57 13.26
CA VAL A 193 4.95 -0.84 13.69
C VAL A 193 4.64 0.45 14.45
N GLY A 194 3.37 0.85 14.53
CA GLY A 194 2.95 2.02 15.28
C GLY A 194 1.67 2.64 14.75
N GLN A 195 1.41 3.87 15.16
CA GLN A 195 0.19 4.61 14.86
C GLN A 195 0.49 6.02 14.36
N THR A 196 -0.47 6.61 13.64
CA THR A 196 -0.43 8.03 13.31
C THR A 196 -0.88 8.86 14.52
N LYS A 197 -0.48 10.12 14.54
CA LYS A 197 -1.02 11.11 15.50
C LYS A 197 -2.44 11.52 15.07
N GLU A 198 -3.24 12.01 16.00
CA GLU A 198 -4.59 12.56 15.72
C GLU A 198 -4.58 13.86 14.92
N SER A 199 -3.41 14.52 14.79
CA SER A 199 -3.27 15.81 14.11
C SER A 199 -2.84 15.67 12.65
N THR A 200 -3.28 16.60 11.81
CA THR A 200 -2.82 16.68 10.41
C THR A 200 -1.52 17.47 10.30
N ARG A 201 -0.74 17.22 9.24
CA ARG A 201 0.54 17.88 8.99
C ARG A 201 0.43 19.41 8.87
N ASN A 202 -0.71 19.92 8.42
CA ASN A 202 -0.94 21.35 8.15
C ASN A 202 -1.73 22.05 9.26
N ASP A 203 -2.08 21.33 10.33
CA ASP A 203 -2.83 21.90 11.44
C ASP A 203 -1.88 22.39 12.53
N ARG A 204 -1.44 23.64 12.39
CA ARG A 204 -0.57 24.32 13.37
C ARG A 204 -1.21 24.44 14.76
N TYR A 205 -2.54 24.42 14.83
CA TYR A 205 -3.28 24.68 16.06
C TYR A 205 -3.94 23.43 16.64
N ASN A 206 -3.69 22.24 16.07
CA ASN A 206 -4.29 20.96 16.48
C ASN A 206 -5.83 21.01 16.58
N THR A 207 -6.48 21.77 15.71
CA THR A 207 -7.93 21.96 15.67
C THR A 207 -8.65 20.86 14.89
N ILE A 208 -7.94 20.20 13.96
CA ILE A 208 -8.50 19.15 13.10
C ILE A 208 -8.15 17.78 13.66
N ARG A 209 -9.10 17.14 14.31
CA ARG A 209 -8.94 15.74 14.73
C ARG A 209 -9.12 14.81 13.52
N VAL A 210 -8.11 13.99 13.25
CA VAL A 210 -8.18 12.92 12.24
C VAL A 210 -8.15 11.57 12.94
N PRO A 211 -8.86 10.56 12.41
CA PRO A 211 -8.82 9.22 12.98
C PRO A 211 -7.40 8.67 13.07
N ILE A 212 -7.07 8.06 14.21
CA ILE A 212 -5.82 7.34 14.40
C ILE A 212 -5.79 6.16 13.41
N LYS A 213 -4.66 5.98 12.75
CA LYS A 213 -4.43 4.87 11.84
C LYS A 213 -3.28 4.02 12.31
N ASP A 214 -3.50 2.72 12.35
CA ASP A 214 -2.43 1.75 12.53
C ASP A 214 -1.56 1.71 11.28
N ILE A 215 -0.23 1.60 11.47
CA ILE A 215 0.76 1.55 10.41
C ILE A 215 1.27 0.12 10.33
N TYR A 216 0.99 -0.53 9.20
CA TYR A 216 1.47 -1.88 8.94
C TYR A 216 2.53 -1.86 7.85
N LEU A 217 3.56 -2.69 8.04
CA LEU A 217 4.65 -2.91 7.09
C LEU A 217 4.74 -4.39 6.73
N TYR A 218 5.17 -4.65 5.50
CA TYR A 218 5.44 -5.99 5.01
C TYR A 218 6.75 -5.99 4.22
N PRO A 219 7.85 -6.56 4.77
CA PRO A 219 9.10 -6.76 4.03
C PRO A 219 8.91 -7.75 2.88
N LEU A 220 9.44 -7.40 1.70
CA LEU A 220 9.41 -8.25 0.51
C LEU A 220 10.67 -9.12 0.38
N ILE A 221 11.71 -8.79 1.15
CA ILE A 221 12.98 -9.53 1.26
C ILE A 221 13.41 -9.53 2.72
N SER A 222 14.20 -10.52 3.11
CA SER A 222 14.67 -10.67 4.51
C SER A 222 15.60 -9.56 4.96
N ASP A 223 16.46 -9.12 4.07
CA ASP A 223 17.52 -8.11 4.23
C ASP A 223 17.08 -6.71 3.78
N PHE A 224 15.76 -6.42 3.89
CA PHE A 224 15.16 -5.16 3.43
C PHE A 224 15.77 -3.92 4.10
N GLN A 225 16.23 -4.01 5.35
CA GLN A 225 16.86 -2.89 6.04
C GLN A 225 18.19 -2.52 5.39
N GLU A 226 19.03 -3.51 5.10
CA GLU A 226 20.29 -3.32 4.39
C GLU A 226 20.08 -2.75 2.99
N ALA A 227 19.13 -3.32 2.25
CA ALA A 227 18.76 -2.83 0.92
C ALA A 227 18.23 -1.38 0.95
N LEU A 228 17.51 -0.99 2.02
CA LEU A 228 17.00 0.36 2.23
C LEU A 228 18.04 1.33 2.83
N HIS A 229 19.25 0.88 3.14
CA HIS A 229 20.42 1.70 3.48
C HIS A 229 21.46 1.77 2.37
N GLY A 230 21.18 1.15 1.21
CA GLY A 230 22.07 1.16 0.04
C GLY A 230 23.27 0.23 0.16
N ILE A 231 23.24 -0.72 1.07
CA ILE A 231 24.24 -1.79 1.10
C ILE A 231 23.89 -2.74 -0.06
N PRO A 232 24.76 -2.87 -1.09
CA PRO A 232 24.50 -3.80 -2.19
C PRO A 232 24.28 -5.21 -1.62
N TRP A 233 23.27 -5.93 -2.12
CA TRP A 233 22.97 -7.30 -1.71
C TRP A 233 24.21 -8.25 -1.77
N MET A 234 25.13 -7.97 -2.67
CA MET A 234 26.40 -8.69 -2.76
C MET A 234 27.28 -8.51 -1.51
N VAL A 235 27.31 -7.28 -0.95
CA VAL A 235 28.07 -6.98 0.29
C VAL A 235 27.38 -7.60 1.50
N ALA A 236 26.05 -7.62 1.50
CA ALA A 236 25.25 -8.28 2.55
C ALA A 236 25.48 -9.80 2.60
N ILE A 237 25.64 -10.47 1.45
CA ILE A 237 25.99 -11.89 1.39
C ILE A 237 27.39 -12.11 1.95
N ILE A 238 28.37 -11.32 1.51
CA ILE A 238 29.75 -11.41 2.00
C ILE A 238 29.82 -11.18 3.51
N HIS A 239 29.07 -10.20 4.02
CA HIS A 239 29.00 -9.94 5.46
C HIS A 239 28.36 -11.08 6.25
N ARG A 240 27.29 -11.69 5.73
CA ARG A 240 26.67 -12.89 6.31
C ARG A 240 27.61 -14.09 6.31
N GLU A 241 28.29 -14.34 5.20
CA GLU A 241 29.26 -15.44 5.10
C GLU A 241 30.45 -15.20 6.03
N LEU A 242 30.93 -13.96 6.16
CA LEU A 242 32.01 -13.62 7.10
C LEU A 242 31.57 -13.79 8.55
N ILE A 243 30.35 -13.40 8.93
CA ILE A 243 29.82 -13.57 10.28
C ILE A 243 29.57 -15.06 10.56
N PHE A 244 29.04 -15.81 9.61
CA PHE A 244 28.80 -17.24 9.76
C PHE A 244 30.11 -18.02 9.92
N ASN A 245 31.11 -17.74 9.08
CA ASN A 245 32.45 -18.34 9.17
C ASN A 245 33.19 -17.93 10.47
N ALA A 246 33.00 -16.70 10.98
CA ALA A 246 33.57 -16.25 12.24
C ALA A 246 32.96 -16.95 13.48
N GLN A 247 31.72 -17.42 13.36
CA GLN A 247 31.05 -18.20 14.42
C GLN A 247 31.44 -19.71 14.39
N GLU A 248 31.72 -20.26 13.21
CA GLU A 248 32.14 -21.66 13.06
C GLU A 248 33.65 -21.87 13.32
N TYR A 249 34.49 -20.82 13.15
CA TYR A 249 35.95 -20.90 13.36
C TYR A 249 36.47 -19.72 14.21
N PRO A 250 36.36 -19.78 15.53
CA PRO A 250 36.86 -18.72 16.41
C PRO A 250 38.38 -18.65 16.55
N GLY A 251 39.14 -18.92 15.50
CA GLY A 251 40.59 -18.95 15.50
C GLY A 251 41.29 -18.61 14.16
N ALA A 252 40.54 -18.23 13.12
CA ALA A 252 41.14 -17.84 11.86
C ALA A 252 41.63 -16.39 11.91
N ALA A 253 42.94 -16.20 11.93
CA ALA A 253 43.59 -14.89 11.90
C ALA A 253 43.18 -14.09 10.64
N THR A 254 42.74 -12.86 10.83
CA THR A 254 42.49 -11.89 9.76
C THR A 254 43.77 -11.63 8.96
N PRO A 255 43.76 -11.74 7.62
CA PRO A 255 44.90 -11.35 6.80
C PRO A 255 45.15 -9.86 6.90
N GLN A 256 46.33 -9.45 7.36
CA GLN A 256 46.76 -8.06 7.34
C GLN A 256 46.98 -7.59 5.88
N PRO A 257 46.53 -6.38 5.49
CA PRO A 257 46.87 -5.83 4.20
C PRO A 257 48.36 -5.56 4.11
N LYS A 258 49.03 -6.13 3.10
CA LYS A 258 50.39 -5.77 2.77
C LYS A 258 50.42 -4.35 2.22
N LEU A 259 51.25 -3.51 2.81
CA LEU A 259 51.64 -2.19 2.33
C LEU A 259 52.33 -2.27 0.97
#